data_095883031635d6b0e5c0923a5c099b8e
#
_entry.id   095883031635d6b0e5c0923a5c099b8e
#
_cell.length_a   1.000
_cell.length_b   1.000
_cell.length_c   1.000
_cell.angle_alpha   90.00
_cell.angle_beta   90.00
_cell.angle_gamma   90.00
#
_symmetry.space_group_name_H-M   'P 1'
#
loop_
_entity.id
_entity.type
_entity.pdbx_description
1 polymer ?
#
loop_
_entity_poly.entity_id
_entity_poly.type
_entity_poly.pdbx_seq_one_letter_code
_entity_poly.pdbx_strand_id
1 'polypeptide(L)'
;MDWEKFKETEFAVKCTSGKDKFFSDCAEHGIYNFMCERAMLRNYFVCRLCYKDQFSDGRYELMSCDEWQIKENGLFGKHGLEVFECE
;
A
#
# COMPACT_ATOMS: atom_id res chain seq x y z
N MET A 1 -13.02 4.04 2.91
CA MET A 1 -11.65 4.48 2.59
C MET A 1 -11.64 5.14 1.22
N ASP A 2 -10.84 6.17 1.06
CA ASP A 2 -10.69 6.84 -0.24
C ASP A 2 -9.64 6.13 -1.09
N TRP A 3 -10.09 5.27 -1.96
CA TRP A 3 -9.21 4.43 -2.79
C TRP A 3 -8.39 5.22 -3.79
N GLU A 4 -8.91 6.32 -4.30
CA GLU A 4 -8.17 7.15 -5.25
C GLU A 4 -6.96 7.80 -4.58
N LYS A 5 -7.14 8.31 -3.35
CA LYS A 5 -6.04 8.86 -2.58
C LYS A 5 -5.05 7.78 -2.16
N PHE A 6 -5.54 6.59 -1.83
CA PHE A 6 -4.66 5.47 -1.49
C PHE A 6 -3.76 5.10 -2.68
N LYS A 7 -4.31 5.06 -3.88
CA LYS A 7 -3.54 4.78 -5.10
C LYS A 7 -2.45 5.83 -5.34
N GLU A 8 -2.69 7.08 -4.97
CA GLU A 8 -1.73 8.17 -5.13
C GLU A 8 -0.70 8.24 -3.99
N THR A 9 -0.67 7.25 -3.12
CA THR A 9 0.26 7.19 -1.98
C THR A 9 0.10 8.39 -1.05
N GLU A 10 -1.12 8.84 -0.82
CA GLU A 10 -1.38 9.98 0.05
C GLU A 10 -1.52 9.58 1.52
N PHE A 11 -1.75 8.31 1.79
CA PHE A 11 -1.79 7.78 3.15
C PHE A 11 -1.42 6.29 3.16
N ALA A 12 -1.10 5.79 4.36
CA ALA A 12 -0.85 4.38 4.60
C ALA A 12 -2.03 3.77 5.35
N VAL A 13 -2.18 2.47 5.26
CA VAL A 13 -3.21 1.72 5.98
C VAL A 13 -2.54 0.78 6.97
N LYS A 14 -3.00 0.82 8.23
CA LYS A 14 -2.60 -0.13 9.25
C LYS A 14 -3.67 -1.21 9.32
N CYS A 15 -3.28 -2.45 9.07
CA CYS A 15 -4.19 -3.60 9.10
C CYS A 15 -3.54 -4.72 9.89
N THR A 16 -4.04 -4.98 11.10
CA THR A 16 -3.52 -6.03 11.98
C THR A 16 -4.36 -7.28 11.95
N SER A 17 -5.63 -7.16 11.56
CA SER A 17 -6.55 -8.29 11.41
C SER A 17 -7.44 -8.03 10.20
N GLY A 18 -8.03 -9.09 9.65
CA GLY A 18 -8.86 -8.95 8.46
C GLY A 18 -8.08 -8.61 7.20
N LYS A 19 -6.81 -9.01 7.16
CA LYS A 19 -5.95 -8.72 6.01
C LYS A 19 -6.46 -9.34 4.71
N ASP A 20 -7.06 -10.51 4.78
CA ASP A 20 -7.61 -11.17 3.59
C ASP A 20 -8.68 -10.31 2.93
N LYS A 21 -9.54 -9.71 3.73
CA LYS A 21 -10.58 -8.80 3.23
C LYS A 21 -9.94 -7.54 2.64
N PHE A 22 -8.95 -6.99 3.32
CA PHE A 22 -8.24 -5.82 2.83
C PHE A 22 -7.56 -6.09 1.49
N PHE A 23 -6.87 -7.22 1.36
CA PHE A 23 -6.21 -7.59 0.11
C PHE A 23 -7.23 -7.83 -1.01
N SER A 24 -8.36 -8.44 -0.69
CA SER A 24 -9.44 -8.64 -1.65
C SER A 24 -10.03 -7.31 -2.13
N ASP A 25 -10.24 -6.37 -1.21
CA ASP A 25 -10.72 -5.03 -1.55
C ASP A 25 -9.72 -4.28 -2.43
N CYS A 26 -8.43 -4.41 -2.16
CA CYS A 26 -7.39 -3.86 -3.02
C CYS A 26 -7.49 -4.40 -4.44
N ALA A 27 -7.65 -5.71 -4.58
CA ALA A 27 -7.77 -6.34 -5.89
C ALA A 27 -9.00 -5.82 -6.65
N GLU A 28 -10.12 -5.63 -5.95
CA GLU A 28 -11.33 -5.09 -6.56
C GLU A 28 -11.14 -3.66 -7.08
N HIS A 29 -10.23 -2.91 -6.47
CA HIS A 29 -9.91 -1.54 -6.88
C HIS A 29 -8.70 -1.47 -7.82
N GLY A 30 -8.29 -2.59 -8.39
CA GLY A 30 -7.21 -2.62 -9.36
C GLY A 30 -5.81 -2.52 -8.77
N ILE A 31 -5.66 -2.83 -7.50
CA ILE A 31 -4.36 -2.83 -6.82
C ILE A 31 -3.87 -4.27 -6.70
N TYR A 32 -2.75 -4.56 -7.33
CA TYR A 32 -2.17 -5.90 -7.35
C TYR A 32 -1.33 -6.16 -6.11
N ASN A 33 -1.45 -7.36 -5.57
CA ASN A 33 -0.66 -7.80 -4.42
C ASN A 33 0.38 -8.82 -4.90
N PHE A 34 1.62 -8.36 -5.01
CA PHE A 34 2.75 -9.22 -5.40
C PHE A 34 3.70 -9.49 -4.24
N MET A 35 3.29 -9.16 -3.02
CA MET A 35 4.12 -9.35 -1.84
C MET A 35 4.31 -10.83 -1.53
N CYS A 36 5.50 -11.18 -1.07
CA CYS A 36 5.74 -12.52 -0.54
C CYS A 36 4.99 -12.69 0.79
N GLU A 37 4.81 -13.94 1.20
CA GLU A 37 4.10 -14.26 2.43
C GLU A 37 4.67 -13.50 3.64
N ARG A 38 6.00 -13.40 3.71
CA ARG A 38 6.67 -12.70 4.80
C ARG A 38 6.32 -11.20 4.85
N ALA A 39 6.28 -10.57 3.68
CA ALA A 39 5.92 -9.15 3.61
C ALA A 39 4.45 -8.93 3.99
N MET A 40 3.59 -9.89 3.72
CA MET A 40 2.17 -9.84 4.08
C MET A 40 1.93 -9.91 5.58
N LEU A 41 2.93 -10.33 6.37
CA LEU A 41 2.83 -10.35 7.82
C LEU A 41 3.04 -8.98 8.46
N ARG A 42 3.54 -8.01 7.70
CA ARG A 42 3.65 -6.64 8.19
C ARG A 42 2.26 -6.02 8.32
N ASN A 43 2.16 -4.99 9.15
CA ASN A 43 0.87 -4.39 9.48
C ASN A 43 0.58 -3.08 8.76
N TYR A 44 1.55 -2.50 8.06
CA TYR A 44 1.40 -1.23 7.37
C TYR A 44 1.52 -1.43 5.86
N PHE A 45 0.61 -0.82 5.12
CA PHE A 45 0.54 -1.01 3.67
C PHE A 45 0.38 0.32 2.97
N VAL A 46 1.04 0.44 1.84
CA VAL A 46 0.89 1.59 0.94
C VAL A 46 0.71 1.07 -0.48
N CYS A 47 0.19 1.94 -1.33
CA CYS A 47 0.05 1.64 -2.75
C CYS A 47 0.98 2.53 -3.54
N ARG A 48 1.53 2.01 -4.61
CA ARG A 48 2.30 2.84 -5.54
C ARG A 48 2.04 2.41 -6.97
N LEU A 49 2.24 3.34 -7.89
CA LEU A 49 2.16 3.06 -9.31
C LEU A 49 3.52 2.55 -9.80
N CYS A 50 3.53 1.35 -10.36
CA CYS A 50 4.75 0.71 -10.87
C CYS A 50 4.68 0.53 -12.37
N TYR A 51 5.80 0.76 -13.04
CA TYR A 51 5.95 0.54 -14.47
C TYR A 51 6.92 -0.61 -14.71
N LYS A 52 6.53 -1.56 -15.53
CA LYS A 52 7.42 -2.67 -15.90
C LYS A 52 8.51 -2.22 -16.87
N ASP A 53 8.16 -1.29 -17.73
CA ASP A 53 9.07 -0.69 -18.70
C ASP A 53 8.54 0.68 -19.11
N GLN A 54 9.29 1.39 -19.93
CA GLN A 54 8.94 2.75 -20.36
C GLN A 54 7.71 2.82 -21.27
N PHE A 55 7.24 1.69 -21.77
CA PHE A 55 6.10 1.65 -22.69
C PHE A 55 4.82 1.15 -22.03
N SER A 56 4.90 0.66 -20.80
CA SER A 56 3.70 0.17 -20.10
C SER A 56 2.96 1.32 -19.44
N ASP A 57 1.64 1.18 -19.33
CA ASP A 57 0.79 2.17 -18.67
C ASP A 57 0.98 2.19 -17.16
N GLY A 58 1.73 1.24 -16.65
CA GLY A 58 1.90 1.09 -15.21
C GLY A 58 0.73 0.36 -14.58
N ARG A 59 0.92 -0.01 -13.33
CA ARG A 59 -0.13 -0.63 -12.54
C ARG A 59 0.08 -0.31 -11.07
N TYR A 60 -1.01 -0.30 -10.33
CA TYR A 60 -0.94 -0.08 -8.90
C TYR A 60 -0.59 -1.37 -8.19
N GLU A 61 0.38 -1.32 -7.30
CA GLU A 61 0.83 -2.47 -6.52
C GLU A 61 0.79 -2.15 -5.04
N LEU A 62 0.37 -3.12 -4.26
CA LEU A 62 0.35 -3.02 -2.81
C LEU A 62 1.74 -3.37 -2.26
N MET A 63 2.20 -2.57 -1.31
CA MET A 63 3.49 -2.77 -0.66
C MET A 63 3.33 -2.71 0.84
N SER A 64 4.04 -3.59 1.55
CA SER A 64 4.09 -3.53 3.01
C SER A 64 5.27 -2.68 3.46
N CYS A 65 5.14 -2.10 4.64
CA CYS A 65 6.21 -1.28 5.22
C CYS A 65 6.18 -1.36 6.74
N ASP A 66 7.23 -0.85 7.34
CA ASP A 66 7.31 -0.74 8.80
C ASP A 66 6.89 0.64 9.26
N GLU A 67 6.45 0.74 10.49
CA GLU A 67 5.98 2.01 11.06
C GLU A 67 7.04 3.11 10.98
N TRP A 68 8.30 2.77 11.26
CA TRP A 68 9.38 3.75 11.23
C TRP A 68 9.60 4.34 9.82
N GLN A 69 9.36 3.56 8.77
CA GLN A 69 9.46 4.04 7.40
C GLN A 69 8.41 5.09 7.10
N ILE A 70 7.22 4.95 7.68
CA ILE A 70 6.13 5.92 7.51
C ILE A 70 6.45 7.20 8.27
N LYS A 71 6.87 7.06 9.53
CA LYS A 71 7.00 8.20 10.44
C LYS A 71 8.32 8.94 10.34
N GLU A 72 9.42 8.22 10.14
CA GLU A 72 10.74 8.79 10.26
C GLU A 72 11.51 8.88 8.95
N ASN A 73 11.44 7.85 8.14
CA ASN A 73 12.28 7.72 6.94
C ASN A 73 11.58 8.17 5.65
N GLY A 74 10.26 8.16 5.65
CA GLY A 74 9.49 8.45 4.46
C GLY A 74 9.42 7.27 3.48
N LEU A 75 8.48 7.35 2.58
CA LEU A 75 8.26 6.36 1.53
C LEU A 75 8.06 7.07 0.21
N PHE A 76 8.78 6.64 -0.83
CA PHE A 76 8.66 7.21 -2.18
C PHE A 76 8.78 8.74 -2.20
N GLY A 77 9.69 9.28 -1.37
CA GLY A 77 9.88 10.72 -1.25
C GLY A 77 8.85 11.45 -0.41
N LYS A 78 7.91 10.72 0.19
CA LYS A 78 6.86 11.30 1.03
C LYS A 78 7.15 11.01 2.50
N HIS A 79 7.04 12.04 3.32
CA HIS A 79 7.28 11.95 4.76
C HIS A 79 6.00 12.24 5.53
N GLY A 80 5.87 11.60 6.69
CA GLY A 80 4.75 11.86 7.58
C GLY A 80 3.39 11.51 7.01
N LEU A 81 3.30 10.43 6.27
CA LEU A 81 2.02 9.97 5.74
C LEU A 81 1.03 9.70 6.88
N GLU A 82 -0.21 10.11 6.68
CA GLU A 82 -1.28 9.73 7.59
C GLU A 82 -1.50 8.23 7.55
N VAL A 83 -1.94 7.67 8.67
CA VAL A 83 -2.21 6.24 8.79
C VAL A 83 -3.67 6.05 9.16
N PHE A 84 -4.39 5.29 8.34
CA PHE A 84 -5.77 4.91 8.62
C PHE A 84 -5.82 3.45 9.01
N GLU A 85 -6.62 3.14 10.01
CA GLU A 85 -6.79 1.75 10.42
C GLU A 85 -7.82 1.06 9.54
N CYS A 86 -7.49 -0.15 9.13
CA CYS A 86 -8.38 -1.03 8.39
C CYS A 86 -9.44 -1.57 9.36
N GLU A 87 -10.70 -1.48 8.98
CA GLU A 87 -11.80 -2.03 9.77
C GLU A 87 -12.01 -3.51 9.52
#